data_6c8f5d80b857eb269e40417b3e58bb42
#
_entry.id   6c8f5d80b857eb269e40417b3e58bb42
#
_cell.length_a   1.000
_cell.length_b   1.000
_cell.length_c   1.000
_cell.angle_alpha   90.00
_cell.angle_beta   90.00
_cell.angle_gamma   90.00
#
_symmetry.space_group_name_H-M   'P 1'
#
loop_
_entity.id
_entity.type
_entity.pdbx_description
1 polymer ?
#
loop_
_entity_poly.entity_id
_entity_poly.type
_entity_poly.pdbx_seq_one_letter_code
_entity_poly.pdbx_strand_id
1 'polypeptide(L)'
;GRSLVHDTEELVVVPVAFAQMLLNTEGLFRILVEAREPESIPRLKDFILDTIARRHYGEEDITIVTQDSVLATFERILGALTLSVAGIAAISLIVAGILIMNVMLMAVAQRTGEIGLCKAIGASRRQIMVLLVTEALLLSAVGGLLGLAIGLAGSRLARSLYPELSAGPPPWAMVAALGTALATGLIFSRLPARRAARLAATQALGRR
;
A
#
# COMPACT_ATOMS: atom_id res chain seq x y z
N GLY A 1 -18.81 -17.66 20.02
CA GLY A 1 -18.38 -16.33 19.68
C GLY A 1 -17.38 -15.84 20.72
N ARG A 2 -16.11 -15.68 20.37
CA ARG A 2 -15.12 -15.06 21.26
C ARG A 2 -15.49 -13.58 21.40
N SER A 3 -15.98 -13.22 22.58
CA SER A 3 -16.20 -11.82 22.95
C SER A 3 -14.85 -11.14 23.12
N LEU A 4 -14.62 -10.04 22.38
CA LEU A 4 -13.37 -9.23 22.45
C LEU A 4 -13.15 -8.53 23.80
N VAL A 5 -13.99 -8.77 24.80
CA VAL A 5 -14.01 -7.95 26.00
C VAL A 5 -13.44 -8.60 27.23
N HIS A 6 -13.41 -9.92 27.37
CA HIS A 6 -12.70 -10.64 28.46
C HIS A 6 -12.80 -12.16 28.32
N ASP A 7 -11.82 -12.86 28.86
CA ASP A 7 -11.92 -14.30 29.13
C ASP A 7 -13.11 -14.50 30.08
N THR A 8 -14.17 -15.10 29.53
CA THR A 8 -15.45 -15.28 30.26
C THR A 8 -15.40 -16.41 31.31
N GLU A 9 -14.25 -17.00 31.51
CA GLU A 9 -14.11 -18.14 32.44
C GLU A 9 -14.08 -17.73 33.91
N GLU A 10 -13.85 -16.43 34.23
CA GLU A 10 -13.82 -15.90 35.62
C GLU A 10 -14.85 -14.79 35.89
N LEU A 11 -15.92 -14.71 35.11
CA LEU A 11 -16.93 -13.65 35.27
C LEU A 11 -18.02 -14.09 36.26
N VAL A 12 -18.17 -13.34 37.34
CA VAL A 12 -19.29 -13.46 38.27
C VAL A 12 -20.36 -12.41 37.94
N VAL A 13 -21.54 -12.85 37.57
CA VAL A 13 -22.68 -11.97 37.28
C VAL A 13 -23.51 -11.79 38.55
N VAL A 14 -23.64 -10.56 39.00
CA VAL A 14 -24.45 -10.21 40.18
C VAL A 14 -25.45 -9.10 39.82
N PRO A 15 -26.61 -9.00 40.54
CA PRO A 15 -27.52 -7.89 40.35
C PRO A 15 -26.85 -6.53 40.63
N VAL A 16 -27.16 -5.50 39.83
CA VAL A 16 -26.55 -4.17 39.92
C VAL A 16 -26.70 -3.58 41.31
N ALA A 17 -27.86 -3.67 41.91
CA ALA A 17 -28.11 -3.16 43.25
C ALA A 17 -27.23 -3.82 44.32
N PHE A 18 -26.95 -5.10 44.21
CA PHE A 18 -26.00 -5.84 45.08
C PHE A 18 -24.55 -5.41 44.88
N ALA A 19 -24.15 -5.23 43.64
CA ALA A 19 -22.80 -4.75 43.30
C ALA A 19 -22.57 -3.32 43.83
N GLN A 20 -23.53 -2.42 43.67
CA GLN A 20 -23.47 -1.06 44.16
C GLN A 20 -23.35 -1.01 45.71
N MET A 21 -24.12 -1.85 46.41
CA MET A 21 -24.05 -1.96 47.86
C MET A 21 -22.67 -2.51 48.31
N LEU A 22 -22.16 -3.56 47.63
CA LEU A 22 -20.88 -4.20 47.98
C LEU A 22 -19.70 -3.29 47.74
N LEU A 23 -19.69 -2.55 46.62
CA LEU A 23 -18.58 -1.69 46.19
C LEU A 23 -18.74 -0.24 46.70
N ASN A 24 -19.85 0.08 47.40
CA ASN A 24 -20.17 1.41 47.88
C ASN A 24 -20.05 2.49 46.79
N THR A 25 -20.59 2.21 45.59
CA THR A 25 -20.57 3.11 44.45
C THR A 25 -21.99 3.34 43.93
N GLU A 26 -22.33 4.59 43.59
CA GLU A 26 -23.64 4.94 43.03
C GLU A 26 -23.62 4.92 41.49
N GLY A 27 -22.44 4.99 40.86
CA GLY A 27 -22.27 5.06 39.42
C GLY A 27 -22.18 3.71 38.74
N LEU A 28 -22.50 3.68 37.45
CA LEU A 28 -22.27 2.55 36.56
C LEU A 28 -21.03 2.81 35.70
N PHE A 29 -20.06 1.89 35.73
CA PHE A 29 -18.85 2.01 34.94
C PHE A 29 -19.10 1.83 33.43
N ARG A 30 -20.02 0.91 33.07
CA ARG A 30 -20.35 0.61 31.68
C ARG A 30 -21.78 0.08 31.56
N ILE A 31 -22.45 0.54 30.52
CA ILE A 31 -23.77 0.01 30.12
C ILE A 31 -23.59 -0.62 28.74
N LEU A 32 -23.97 -1.88 28.59
CA LEU A 32 -23.98 -2.59 27.31
C LEU A 32 -25.41 -2.55 26.77
N VAL A 33 -25.55 -2.01 25.57
CA VAL A 33 -26.82 -1.92 24.86
C VAL A 33 -26.70 -2.72 23.57
N GLU A 34 -27.62 -3.64 23.35
CA GLU A 34 -27.70 -4.47 22.14
C GLU A 34 -28.71 -3.85 21.17
N ALA A 35 -28.26 -3.57 19.95
CA ALA A 35 -29.14 -3.18 18.86
C ALA A 35 -29.60 -4.41 18.10
N ARG A 36 -30.90 -4.49 17.78
CA ARG A 36 -31.44 -5.63 17.00
C ARG A 36 -30.96 -5.64 15.54
N GLU A 37 -30.73 -4.47 14.98
CA GLU A 37 -30.31 -4.27 13.60
C GLU A 37 -29.17 -3.26 13.54
N PRO A 38 -28.09 -3.51 12.77
CA PRO A 38 -26.97 -2.58 12.64
C PRO A 38 -27.40 -1.18 12.16
N GLU A 39 -28.43 -1.12 11.31
CA GLU A 39 -28.96 0.13 10.74
C GLU A 39 -29.65 1.02 11.80
N SER A 40 -30.04 0.46 12.95
CA SER A 40 -30.63 1.19 14.06
C SER A 40 -29.61 1.85 14.98
N ILE A 41 -28.32 1.52 14.88
CA ILE A 41 -27.25 2.01 15.76
C ILE A 41 -27.17 3.55 15.81
N PRO A 42 -27.23 4.29 14.70
CA PRO A 42 -27.17 5.76 14.74
C PRO A 42 -28.33 6.35 15.53
N ARG A 43 -29.55 5.88 15.28
CA ARG A 43 -30.76 6.34 15.99
C ARG A 43 -30.73 5.99 17.47
N LEU A 44 -30.23 4.82 17.81
CA LEU A 44 -30.07 4.37 19.19
C LEU A 44 -29.05 5.23 19.93
N LYS A 45 -27.97 5.61 19.28
CA LYS A 45 -26.95 6.52 19.82
C LYS A 45 -27.56 7.88 20.17
N ASP A 46 -28.31 8.49 19.27
CA ASP A 46 -28.96 9.78 19.46
C ASP A 46 -29.99 9.69 20.59
N PHE A 47 -30.75 8.60 20.65
CA PHE A 47 -31.72 8.35 21.74
C PHE A 47 -31.03 8.21 23.09
N ILE A 48 -29.90 7.51 23.17
CA ILE A 48 -29.17 7.36 24.46
C ILE A 48 -28.62 8.71 24.90
N LEU A 49 -27.98 9.48 23.98
CA LEU A 49 -27.46 10.82 24.32
C LEU A 49 -28.55 11.75 24.82
N ASP A 50 -29.69 11.85 24.14
CA ASP A 50 -30.83 12.67 24.55
C ASP A 50 -31.41 12.23 25.91
N THR A 51 -31.50 10.91 26.13
CA THR A 51 -32.00 10.34 27.38
C THR A 51 -31.10 10.66 28.57
N ILE A 52 -29.77 10.54 28.40
CA ILE A 52 -28.78 10.83 29.44
C ILE A 52 -28.73 12.34 29.71
N ALA A 53 -28.62 13.16 28.64
CA ALA A 53 -28.60 14.61 28.78
C ALA A 53 -29.82 15.14 29.56
N ARG A 54 -31.03 14.59 29.32
CA ARG A 54 -32.25 14.96 30.11
C ARG A 54 -32.16 14.57 31.58
N ARG A 55 -31.43 13.48 31.91
CA ARG A 55 -31.28 13.00 33.29
C ARG A 55 -30.14 13.66 34.04
N HIS A 56 -29.12 14.15 33.32
CA HIS A 56 -27.91 14.76 33.86
C HIS A 56 -27.86 16.28 33.63
N TYR A 57 -29.01 16.95 33.72
CA TYR A 57 -29.14 18.43 33.63
C TYR A 57 -28.55 19.04 32.35
N GLY A 58 -28.49 18.29 31.26
CA GLY A 58 -27.97 18.74 29.97
C GLY A 58 -26.48 18.47 29.75
N GLU A 59 -25.80 17.80 30.68
CA GLU A 59 -24.39 17.39 30.48
C GLU A 59 -24.31 16.05 29.78
N GLU A 60 -23.42 15.97 28.74
CA GLU A 60 -23.08 14.75 28.02
C GLU A 60 -21.83 14.12 28.65
N ASP A 61 -22.00 13.47 29.80
CA ASP A 61 -20.91 12.88 30.59
C ASP A 61 -20.61 11.40 30.24
N ILE A 62 -21.14 10.93 29.11
CA ILE A 62 -20.94 9.56 28.64
C ILE A 62 -20.22 9.50 27.31
N THR A 63 -19.40 8.49 27.14
CA THR A 63 -18.79 8.14 25.84
C THR A 63 -19.43 6.87 25.29
N ILE A 64 -20.07 6.98 24.13
CA ILE A 64 -20.65 5.82 23.44
C ILE A 64 -19.60 5.23 22.52
N VAL A 65 -19.20 3.99 22.78
CA VAL A 65 -18.28 3.23 21.94
C VAL A 65 -19.08 2.18 21.20
N THR A 66 -19.18 2.31 19.88
CA THR A 66 -19.78 1.30 19.01
C THR A 66 -18.68 0.39 18.41
N GLN A 67 -19.02 -0.86 18.10
CA GLN A 67 -18.06 -1.76 17.40
C GLN A 67 -17.61 -1.14 16.07
N ASP A 68 -18.51 -0.48 15.35
CA ASP A 68 -18.19 0.20 14.09
C ASP A 68 -17.19 1.35 14.26
N SER A 69 -17.25 2.09 15.38
CA SER A 69 -16.30 3.18 15.65
C SER A 69 -14.87 2.66 15.91
N VAL A 70 -14.76 1.50 16.53
CA VAL A 70 -13.48 0.80 16.73
C VAL A 70 -12.94 0.31 15.40
N LEU A 71 -13.77 -0.38 14.60
CA LEU A 71 -13.40 -0.85 13.27
C LEU A 71 -12.99 0.31 12.36
N ALA A 72 -13.75 1.40 12.33
CA ALA A 72 -13.42 2.59 11.55
C ALA A 72 -12.08 3.23 11.96
N THR A 73 -11.73 3.16 13.25
CA THR A 73 -10.43 3.65 13.74
C THR A 73 -9.30 2.74 13.25
N PHE A 74 -9.49 1.42 13.32
CA PHE A 74 -8.52 0.46 12.76
C PHE A 74 -8.36 0.63 11.25
N GLU A 75 -9.44 0.78 10.50
CA GLU A 75 -9.39 1.04 9.06
C GLU A 75 -8.63 2.32 8.71
N ARG A 76 -8.81 3.40 9.47
CA ARG A 76 -8.05 4.64 9.30
C ARG A 76 -6.56 4.45 9.55
N ILE A 77 -6.19 3.73 10.61
CA ILE A 77 -4.79 3.45 10.94
C ILE A 77 -4.16 2.58 9.84
N LEU A 78 -4.85 1.51 9.44
CA LEU A 78 -4.38 0.63 8.36
C LEU A 78 -4.29 1.37 7.02
N GLY A 79 -5.26 2.23 6.73
CA GLY A 79 -5.25 3.10 5.55
C GLY A 79 -4.06 4.07 5.55
N ALA A 80 -3.78 4.72 6.68
CA ALA A 80 -2.62 5.61 6.82
C ALA A 80 -1.29 4.86 6.67
N LEU A 81 -1.16 3.66 7.25
CA LEU A 81 0.02 2.80 7.09
C LEU A 81 0.19 2.38 5.62
N THR A 82 -0.89 1.95 4.97
CA THR A 82 -0.88 1.55 3.56
C THR A 82 -0.43 2.72 2.67
N LEU A 83 -0.97 3.92 2.90
CA LEU A 83 -0.59 5.11 2.15
C LEU A 83 0.88 5.49 2.37
N SER A 84 1.39 5.35 3.59
CA SER A 84 2.79 5.62 3.93
C SER A 84 3.72 4.65 3.20
N VAL A 85 3.42 3.35 3.22
CA VAL A 85 4.18 2.32 2.50
C VAL A 85 4.12 2.55 0.99
N ALA A 86 2.94 2.89 0.45
CA ALA A 86 2.78 3.22 -0.97
C ALA A 86 3.60 4.46 -1.37
N GLY A 87 3.66 5.47 -0.50
CA GLY A 87 4.50 6.65 -0.72
C GLY A 87 5.99 6.32 -0.79
N ILE A 88 6.50 5.51 0.15
CA ILE A 88 7.89 5.04 0.15
C ILE A 88 8.18 4.21 -1.12
N ALA A 89 7.26 3.33 -1.50
CA ALA A 89 7.39 2.53 -2.71
C ALA A 89 7.43 3.40 -3.98
N ALA A 90 6.60 4.44 -4.05
CA ALA A 90 6.58 5.38 -5.17
C ALA A 90 7.90 6.14 -5.30
N ILE A 91 8.47 6.64 -4.20
CA ILE A 91 9.77 7.30 -4.18
C ILE A 91 10.87 6.33 -4.64
N SER A 92 10.88 5.10 -4.12
CA SER A 92 11.83 4.05 -4.52
C SER A 92 11.74 3.74 -6.02
N LEU A 93 10.52 3.73 -6.58
CA LEU A 93 10.28 3.49 -8.00
C LEU A 93 10.82 4.62 -8.88
N ILE A 94 10.67 5.87 -8.43
CA ILE A 94 11.24 7.05 -9.11
C ILE A 94 12.78 6.97 -9.11
N VAL A 95 13.38 6.66 -7.96
CA VAL A 95 14.84 6.51 -7.86
C VAL A 95 15.35 5.39 -8.78
N ALA A 96 14.69 4.23 -8.77
CA ALA A 96 15.01 3.13 -9.67
C ALA A 96 14.88 3.53 -11.14
N GLY A 97 13.84 4.29 -11.49
CA GLY A 97 13.66 4.83 -12.84
C GLY A 97 14.79 5.78 -13.28
N ILE A 98 15.24 6.66 -12.38
CA ILE A 98 16.39 7.55 -12.64
C ILE A 98 17.67 6.73 -12.84
N LEU A 99 17.86 5.65 -12.06
CA LEU A 99 19.01 4.76 -12.26
C LEU A 99 18.97 4.07 -13.63
N ILE A 100 17.81 3.55 -14.05
CA ILE A 100 17.63 2.99 -15.40
C ILE A 100 17.98 4.04 -16.46
N MET A 101 17.49 5.27 -16.31
CA MET A 101 17.80 6.37 -17.24
C MET A 101 19.29 6.64 -17.31
N ASN A 102 20.00 6.70 -16.18
CA ASN A 102 21.44 6.97 -16.13
C ASN A 102 22.26 5.83 -16.77
N VAL A 103 21.94 4.58 -16.46
CA VAL A 103 22.59 3.42 -17.06
C VAL A 103 22.38 3.42 -18.58
N MET A 104 21.18 3.70 -19.04
CA MET A 104 20.87 3.81 -20.46
C MET A 104 21.63 4.94 -21.16
N LEU A 105 21.74 6.12 -20.52
CA LEU A 105 22.53 7.25 -21.06
C LEU A 105 24.00 6.86 -21.19
N MET A 106 24.56 6.16 -20.20
CA MET A 106 25.94 5.67 -20.23
C MET A 106 26.13 4.62 -21.34
N ALA A 107 25.23 3.64 -21.45
CA ALA A 107 25.26 2.62 -22.50
C ALA A 107 25.20 3.25 -23.90
N VAL A 108 24.33 4.24 -24.12
CA VAL A 108 24.24 5.00 -25.37
C VAL A 108 25.55 5.74 -25.67
N ALA A 109 26.17 6.37 -24.66
CA ALA A 109 27.42 7.10 -24.81
C ALA A 109 28.58 6.15 -25.21
N GLN A 110 28.65 4.97 -24.59
CA GLN A 110 29.67 3.96 -24.89
C GLN A 110 29.50 3.35 -26.28
N ARG A 111 28.25 3.15 -26.74
CA ARG A 111 27.92 2.52 -28.05
C ARG A 111 27.59 3.54 -29.14
N THR A 112 28.02 4.81 -28.99
CA THR A 112 27.72 5.89 -29.96
C THR A 112 28.17 5.56 -31.35
N GLY A 113 29.38 4.93 -31.52
CA GLY A 113 29.92 4.51 -32.82
C GLY A 113 29.07 3.42 -33.49
N GLU A 114 28.62 2.43 -32.72
CA GLU A 114 27.75 1.34 -33.26
C GLU A 114 26.41 1.91 -33.72
N ILE A 115 25.82 2.81 -32.95
CA ILE A 115 24.57 3.50 -33.29
C ILE A 115 24.75 4.35 -34.54
N GLY A 116 25.90 5.02 -34.67
CA GLY A 116 26.30 5.79 -35.85
C GLY A 116 26.44 4.90 -37.10
N LEU A 117 27.06 3.75 -36.94
CA LEU A 117 27.21 2.77 -38.04
C LEU A 117 25.85 2.22 -38.47
N CYS A 118 25.00 1.83 -37.52
CA CYS A 118 23.64 1.39 -37.86
C CYS A 118 22.85 2.46 -38.65
N LYS A 119 23.02 3.72 -38.32
CA LYS A 119 22.40 4.82 -39.08
C LYS A 119 23.03 5.03 -40.45
N ALA A 120 24.34 4.88 -40.59
CA ALA A 120 25.03 5.02 -41.86
C ALA A 120 24.57 3.95 -42.86
N ILE A 121 24.25 2.73 -42.41
CA ILE A 121 23.66 1.66 -43.21
C ILE A 121 22.15 1.73 -43.38
N GLY A 122 21.49 2.81 -42.87
CA GLY A 122 20.10 3.11 -43.17
C GLY A 122 19.08 2.85 -42.03
N ALA A 123 19.53 2.56 -40.80
CA ALA A 123 18.63 2.36 -39.69
C ALA A 123 17.83 3.65 -39.36
N SER A 124 16.52 3.53 -39.31
CA SER A 124 15.63 4.62 -38.99
C SER A 124 15.71 5.00 -37.49
N ARG A 125 15.36 6.25 -37.18
CA ARG A 125 15.30 6.72 -35.77
C ARG A 125 14.39 5.86 -34.92
N ARG A 126 13.30 5.34 -35.51
CA ARG A 126 12.34 4.49 -34.80
C ARG A 126 12.94 3.14 -34.43
N GLN A 127 13.71 2.54 -35.35
CA GLN A 127 14.39 1.26 -35.10
C GLN A 127 15.41 1.36 -33.95
N ILE A 128 16.21 2.42 -33.94
CA ILE A 128 17.18 2.67 -32.83
C ILE A 128 16.42 2.88 -31.50
N MET A 129 15.32 3.65 -31.51
CA MET A 129 14.52 3.89 -30.32
C MET A 129 13.87 2.60 -29.81
N VAL A 130 13.29 1.78 -30.69
CA VAL A 130 12.69 0.49 -30.33
C VAL A 130 13.73 -0.45 -29.74
N LEU A 131 14.90 -0.56 -30.35
CA LEU A 131 16.00 -1.40 -29.87
C LEU A 131 16.35 -1.05 -28.41
N LEU A 132 16.60 0.22 -28.11
CA LEU A 132 17.01 0.67 -26.79
C LEU A 132 15.88 0.53 -25.75
N VAL A 133 14.63 0.81 -26.14
CA VAL A 133 13.48 0.62 -25.26
C VAL A 133 13.25 -0.86 -24.96
N THR A 134 13.44 -1.75 -25.94
CA THR A 134 13.31 -3.20 -25.72
C THR A 134 14.38 -3.71 -24.76
N GLU A 135 15.62 -3.24 -24.88
CA GLU A 135 16.72 -3.57 -23.94
C GLU A 135 16.35 -3.15 -22.51
N ALA A 136 15.82 -1.93 -22.33
CA ALA A 136 15.37 -1.45 -21.03
C ALA A 136 14.17 -2.24 -20.47
N LEU A 137 13.23 -2.64 -21.34
CA LEU A 137 12.08 -3.45 -20.93
C LEU A 137 12.50 -4.85 -20.49
N LEU A 138 13.44 -5.48 -21.19
CA LEU A 138 14.00 -6.77 -20.78
C LEU A 138 14.68 -6.68 -19.42
N LEU A 139 15.48 -5.65 -19.20
CA LEU A 139 16.12 -5.41 -17.91
C LEU A 139 15.09 -5.20 -16.79
N SER A 140 14.06 -4.41 -17.07
CA SER A 140 12.97 -4.17 -16.11
C SER A 140 12.13 -5.42 -15.86
N ALA A 141 11.94 -6.28 -16.86
CA ALA A 141 11.24 -7.55 -16.70
C ALA A 141 12.02 -8.51 -15.78
N VAL A 142 13.33 -8.66 -16.03
CA VAL A 142 14.19 -9.49 -15.16
C VAL A 142 14.21 -8.95 -13.74
N GLY A 143 14.42 -7.64 -13.55
CA GLY A 143 14.38 -7.01 -12.23
C GLY A 143 13.02 -7.14 -11.54
N GLY A 144 11.93 -6.98 -12.29
CA GLY A 144 10.57 -7.15 -11.80
C GLY A 144 10.27 -8.58 -11.37
N LEU A 145 10.71 -9.58 -12.13
CA LEU A 145 10.56 -11.00 -11.77
C LEU A 145 11.37 -11.36 -10.52
N LEU A 146 12.61 -10.89 -10.44
CA LEU A 146 13.45 -11.08 -9.25
C LEU A 146 12.83 -10.41 -8.02
N GLY A 147 12.37 -9.17 -8.14
CA GLY A 147 11.68 -8.48 -7.07
C GLY A 147 10.40 -9.19 -6.61
N LEU A 148 9.62 -9.71 -7.57
CA LEU A 148 8.44 -10.51 -7.28
C LEU A 148 8.80 -11.81 -6.55
N ALA A 149 9.83 -12.51 -6.99
CA ALA A 149 10.30 -13.75 -6.35
C ALA A 149 10.75 -13.50 -4.89
N ILE A 150 11.53 -12.43 -4.66
CA ILE A 150 11.98 -12.02 -3.33
C ILE A 150 10.77 -11.62 -2.46
N GLY A 151 9.82 -10.86 -3.01
CA GLY A 151 8.59 -10.46 -2.29
C GLY A 151 7.73 -11.65 -1.89
N LEU A 152 7.55 -12.62 -2.77
CA LEU A 152 6.83 -13.86 -2.47
C LEU A 152 7.55 -14.73 -1.44
N ALA A 153 8.87 -14.85 -1.53
CA ALA A 153 9.69 -15.56 -0.55
C ALA A 153 9.58 -14.89 0.84
N GLY A 154 9.70 -13.56 0.90
CA GLY A 154 9.53 -12.79 2.12
C GLY A 154 8.13 -12.93 2.74
N SER A 155 7.09 -12.89 1.90
CA SER A 155 5.70 -13.10 2.34
C SER A 155 5.49 -14.52 2.89
N ARG A 156 6.10 -15.56 2.29
CA ARG A 156 6.04 -16.94 2.81
C ARG A 156 6.75 -17.07 4.16
N LEU A 157 7.93 -16.47 4.27
CA LEU A 157 8.70 -16.46 5.51
C LEU A 157 7.95 -15.74 6.64
N ALA A 158 7.36 -14.58 6.35
CA ALA A 158 6.57 -13.85 7.34
C ALA A 158 5.39 -14.70 7.86
N ARG A 159 4.69 -15.42 6.99
CA ARG A 159 3.60 -16.33 7.39
C ARG A 159 4.08 -17.54 8.19
N SER A 160 5.28 -18.06 7.93
CA SER A 160 5.83 -19.16 8.73
C SER A 160 6.20 -18.73 10.14
N LEU A 161 6.60 -17.47 10.34
CA LEU A 161 6.93 -16.90 11.64
C LEU A 161 5.67 -16.41 12.40
N TYR A 162 4.66 -15.95 11.68
CA TYR A 162 3.42 -15.40 12.22
C TYR A 162 2.21 -16.09 11.57
N PRO A 163 1.79 -17.28 12.04
CA PRO A 163 0.68 -18.04 11.45
C PRO A 163 -0.67 -17.30 11.46
N GLU A 164 -0.82 -16.30 12.32
CA GLU A 164 -2.02 -15.46 12.39
C GLU A 164 -2.17 -14.55 11.17
N LEU A 165 -1.10 -14.27 10.43
CA LEU A 165 -1.11 -13.53 9.16
C LEU A 165 -1.50 -14.45 8.00
N SER A 166 -2.75 -14.91 7.97
CA SER A 166 -3.22 -15.91 7.01
C SER A 166 -3.37 -15.41 5.56
N ALA A 167 -3.40 -14.10 5.33
CA ALA A 167 -3.61 -13.50 4.01
C ALA A 167 -2.31 -13.44 3.19
N GLY A 168 -2.25 -14.20 2.10
CA GLY A 168 -1.19 -14.07 1.09
C GLY A 168 -1.44 -12.90 0.13
N PRO A 169 -0.43 -12.45 -0.63
CA PRO A 169 -0.65 -11.42 -1.63
C PRO A 169 -1.66 -11.89 -2.68
N PRO A 170 -2.68 -11.08 -3.00
CA PRO A 170 -3.67 -11.45 -4.00
C PRO A 170 -3.05 -11.50 -5.41
N PRO A 171 -3.56 -12.35 -6.33
CA PRO A 171 -2.99 -12.50 -7.67
C PRO A 171 -2.89 -11.21 -8.47
N TRP A 172 -3.86 -10.32 -8.31
CA TRP A 172 -3.85 -9.01 -9.00
C TRP A 172 -2.66 -8.15 -8.59
N ALA A 173 -2.20 -8.24 -7.34
CA ALA A 173 -1.04 -7.47 -6.85
C ALA A 173 0.26 -7.93 -7.51
N MET A 174 0.39 -9.21 -7.85
CA MET A 174 1.55 -9.73 -8.58
C MET A 174 1.60 -9.16 -10.01
N VAL A 175 0.43 -9.12 -10.68
CA VAL A 175 0.31 -8.52 -12.02
C VAL A 175 0.58 -7.02 -11.98
N ALA A 176 0.04 -6.33 -10.97
CA ALA A 176 0.28 -4.90 -10.77
C ALA A 176 1.76 -4.60 -10.50
N ALA A 177 2.45 -5.41 -9.69
CA ALA A 177 3.87 -5.25 -9.41
C ALA A 177 4.73 -5.40 -10.68
N LEU A 178 4.46 -6.40 -11.51
CA LEU A 178 5.17 -6.57 -12.78
C LEU A 178 4.82 -5.46 -13.76
N GLY A 179 3.56 -5.06 -13.82
CA GLY A 179 3.08 -3.95 -14.65
C GLY A 179 3.74 -2.62 -14.30
N THR A 180 3.89 -2.31 -13.00
CA THR A 180 4.58 -1.09 -12.55
C THR A 180 6.08 -1.13 -12.86
N ALA A 181 6.75 -2.27 -12.73
CA ALA A 181 8.15 -2.43 -13.09
C ALA A 181 8.38 -2.17 -14.59
N LEU A 182 7.55 -2.76 -15.45
CA LEU A 182 7.61 -2.55 -16.90
C LEU A 182 7.26 -1.12 -17.30
N ALA A 183 6.25 -0.53 -16.67
CA ALA A 183 5.86 0.87 -16.91
C ALA A 183 6.98 1.83 -16.56
N THR A 184 7.67 1.60 -15.43
CA THR A 184 8.84 2.40 -15.01
C THR A 184 9.96 2.27 -16.04
N GLY A 185 10.33 1.05 -16.45
CA GLY A 185 11.32 0.84 -17.50
C GLY A 185 10.97 1.56 -18.81
N LEU A 186 9.70 1.48 -19.21
CA LEU A 186 9.21 2.14 -20.43
C LEU A 186 9.25 3.67 -20.34
N ILE A 187 8.84 4.23 -19.22
CA ILE A 187 8.78 5.71 -19.02
C ILE A 187 10.18 6.29 -19.01
N PHE A 188 11.06 5.73 -18.18
CA PHE A 188 12.39 6.28 -17.95
C PHE A 188 13.39 5.96 -19.08
N SER A 189 13.17 4.91 -19.88
CA SER A 189 13.99 4.62 -21.06
C SER A 189 13.68 5.51 -22.27
N ARG A 190 12.49 6.13 -22.32
CA ARG A 190 12.09 6.96 -23.48
C ARG A 190 13.01 8.15 -23.73
N LEU A 191 13.47 8.83 -22.66
CA LEU A 191 14.31 10.01 -22.77
C LEU A 191 15.71 9.67 -23.36
N PRO A 192 16.46 8.70 -22.80
CA PRO A 192 17.75 8.30 -23.38
C PRO A 192 17.61 7.72 -24.79
N ALA A 193 16.59 6.90 -25.05
CA ALA A 193 16.34 6.35 -26.36
C ALA A 193 16.07 7.42 -27.44
N ARG A 194 15.31 8.47 -27.08
CA ARG A 194 15.08 9.63 -27.98
C ARG A 194 16.36 10.42 -28.24
N ARG A 195 17.22 10.61 -27.24
CA ARG A 195 18.52 11.29 -27.41
C ARG A 195 19.41 10.50 -28.35
N ALA A 196 19.56 9.19 -28.15
CA ALA A 196 20.31 8.30 -29.02
C ALA A 196 19.79 8.31 -30.47
N ALA A 197 18.48 8.25 -30.64
CA ALA A 197 17.85 8.30 -31.94
C ALA A 197 18.04 9.62 -32.72
N ARG A 198 18.43 10.72 -32.04
CA ARG A 198 18.70 12.03 -32.64
C ARG A 198 20.17 12.27 -32.99
N LEU A 199 21.11 11.40 -32.55
CA LEU A 199 22.52 11.51 -32.92
C LEU A 199 22.69 11.50 -34.42
N ALA A 200 23.46 12.44 -34.96
CA ALA A 200 23.79 12.47 -36.38
C ALA A 200 24.90 11.42 -36.70
N ALA A 201 24.79 10.71 -37.79
CA ALA A 201 25.79 9.70 -38.19
C ALA A 201 27.20 10.30 -38.31
N THR A 202 27.32 11.55 -38.79
CA THR A 202 28.57 12.29 -38.90
C THR A 202 29.25 12.61 -37.56
N GLN A 203 28.45 12.89 -36.50
CA GLN A 203 28.98 13.15 -35.16
C GLN A 203 29.41 11.87 -34.43
N ALA A 204 28.81 10.72 -34.80
CA ALA A 204 29.15 9.43 -34.21
C ALA A 204 30.47 8.85 -34.77
N LEU A 205 30.81 9.17 -36.00
CA LEU A 205 32.01 8.67 -36.68
C LEU A 205 33.21 9.63 -36.55
N GLY A 206 32.98 10.92 -36.24
CA GLY A 206 34.03 11.95 -36.16
C GLY A 206 34.69 12.10 -34.77
N ARG A 207 34.30 11.32 -33.75
CA ARG A 207 34.90 11.32 -32.42
C ARG A 207 35.93 10.18 -32.31
N ARG A 208 37.13 10.43 -32.83
CA ARG A 208 38.36 9.73 -32.44
C ARG A 208 39.10 10.58 -31.41
#